data_19a93692d22a07905265f9183b93d945
#
_entry.id   19a93692d22a07905265f9183b93d945
#
_cell.length_a   1.000
_cell.length_b   1.000
_cell.length_c   1.000
_cell.angle_alpha   90.00
_cell.angle_beta   90.00
_cell.angle_gamma   90.00
#
_symmetry.space_group_name_H-M   'P 1'
#
loop_
_entity.id
_entity.type
_entity.pdbx_description
1 polymer ?
#
loop_
_entity_poly.entity_id
_entity_poly.type
_entity_poly.pdbx_seq_one_letter_code
_entity_poly.pdbx_strand_id
1 'polypeptide(L)'
;MLDWVPSAPYTAEQLLEVLRILRDPENGCPWDKVQTHASIRKNFLEETCEVLEAIDADDPAMLREELGDVLMQVAFHAVIEEERGRFTF
;
A
#
# COMPACT_ATOMS: atom_id res chain seq x y z
N MET A 1 14.27 -3.29 -8.65
CA MET A 1 13.45 -2.87 -7.53
C MET A 1 13.97 -1.56 -6.93
N LEU A 2 13.10 -0.72 -6.46
CA LEU A 2 13.48 0.58 -5.94
C LEU A 2 14.18 0.47 -4.59
N ASP A 3 15.37 1.10 -4.48
CA ASP A 3 16.11 1.23 -3.22
C ASP A 3 15.57 2.41 -2.42
N TRP A 4 14.38 2.26 -1.90
CA TRP A 4 13.78 3.28 -1.07
C TRP A 4 13.87 2.88 0.40
N VAL A 5 14.51 3.72 1.19
CA VAL A 5 14.61 3.50 2.64
C VAL A 5 13.74 4.55 3.32
N PRO A 6 12.67 4.14 3.99
CA PRO A 6 11.81 5.09 4.67
C PRO A 6 12.55 5.74 5.85
N SER A 7 12.55 7.06 5.88
CA SER A 7 13.00 7.82 7.05
C SER A 7 11.77 8.19 7.87
N ALA A 8 11.83 7.95 9.15
CA ALA A 8 10.72 8.29 10.04
C ALA A 8 10.88 9.70 10.61
N PRO A 9 9.80 10.49 10.70
CA PRO A 9 8.47 10.18 10.20
C PRO A 9 8.35 10.50 8.70
N TYR A 10 7.58 9.70 7.99
CA TYR A 10 7.25 10.00 6.60
C TYR A 10 5.74 10.18 6.44
N THR A 11 5.37 10.92 5.39
CA THR A 11 3.99 11.35 5.17
C THR A 11 3.23 10.40 4.24
N ALA A 12 1.90 10.53 4.24
CA ALA A 12 1.06 9.81 3.27
C ALA A 12 1.44 10.19 1.83
N GLU A 13 1.80 11.44 1.58
CA GLU A 13 2.24 11.87 0.25
C GLU A 13 3.51 11.16 -0.19
N GLN A 14 4.45 10.92 0.71
CA GLN A 14 5.66 10.15 0.40
C GLN A 14 5.33 8.70 0.04
N LEU A 15 4.38 8.09 0.74
CA LEU A 15 3.90 6.75 0.43
C LEU A 15 3.27 6.69 -0.97
N LEU A 16 2.42 7.66 -1.29
CA LEU A 16 1.80 7.75 -2.60
C LEU A 16 2.84 7.92 -3.70
N GLU A 17 3.85 8.76 -3.47
CA GLU A 17 4.94 8.97 -4.43
C GLU A 17 5.71 7.68 -4.71
N VAL A 18 6.03 6.91 -3.68
CA VAL A 18 6.69 5.61 -3.84
C VAL A 18 5.84 4.68 -4.72
N LEU A 19 4.54 4.62 -4.47
CA LEU A 19 3.64 3.78 -5.26
C LEU A 19 3.54 4.24 -6.72
N ARG A 20 3.53 5.55 -6.96
CA ARG A 20 3.55 6.09 -8.32
C ARG A 20 4.82 5.66 -9.06
N ILE A 21 5.97 5.71 -8.39
CA ILE A 21 7.24 5.26 -8.95
C ILE A 21 7.19 3.77 -9.26
N LEU A 22 6.71 2.95 -8.34
CA LEU A 22 6.63 1.50 -8.51
C LEU A 22 5.67 1.10 -9.63
N ARG A 23 4.65 1.91 -9.90
CA ARG A 23 3.66 1.64 -10.95
C ARG A 23 4.01 2.30 -12.30
N ASP A 24 5.15 2.94 -12.43
CA ASP A 24 5.56 3.53 -13.71
C ASP A 24 5.58 2.44 -14.80
N PRO A 25 4.87 2.63 -15.93
CA PRO A 25 4.78 1.60 -16.98
C PRO A 25 6.11 1.19 -17.59
N GLU A 26 7.10 2.08 -17.58
CA GLU A 26 8.41 1.84 -18.20
C GLU A 26 9.44 1.36 -17.19
N ASN A 27 9.54 2.04 -16.03
CA ASN A 27 10.61 1.86 -15.07
C ASN A 27 10.15 1.32 -13.71
N GLY A 28 8.87 1.01 -13.57
CA GLY A 28 8.31 0.56 -12.30
C GLY A 28 8.61 -0.91 -12.00
N CYS A 29 8.17 -1.34 -10.83
CA CYS A 29 8.26 -2.74 -10.42
C CYS A 29 7.37 -3.61 -11.32
N PRO A 30 7.89 -4.69 -11.92
CA PRO A 30 7.10 -5.55 -12.80
C PRO A 30 5.84 -6.11 -12.17
N TRP A 31 5.86 -6.36 -10.86
CA TRP A 31 4.71 -6.84 -10.12
C TRP A 31 3.70 -5.71 -9.86
N ASP A 32 4.16 -4.59 -9.33
CA ASP A 32 3.28 -3.49 -8.91
C ASP A 32 2.56 -2.81 -10.08
N LYS A 33 3.27 -2.64 -11.18
CA LYS A 33 2.73 -1.89 -12.33
C LYS A 33 1.59 -2.59 -13.06
N VAL A 34 1.44 -3.90 -12.90
CA VAL A 34 0.38 -4.66 -13.55
C VAL A 34 -0.83 -4.94 -12.65
N GLN A 35 -0.76 -4.54 -11.39
CA GLN A 35 -1.85 -4.79 -10.45
C GLN A 35 -3.09 -3.94 -10.75
N THR A 36 -4.25 -4.52 -10.48
CA THR A 36 -5.55 -3.85 -10.60
C THR A 36 -6.28 -3.97 -9.27
N HIS A 37 -7.41 -3.28 -9.13
CA HIS A 37 -8.25 -3.44 -7.94
C HIS A 37 -8.60 -4.90 -7.70
N ALA A 38 -8.97 -5.61 -8.77
CA ALA A 38 -9.36 -7.01 -8.67
C ALA A 38 -8.20 -7.91 -8.25
N SER A 39 -6.99 -7.66 -8.78
CA SER A 39 -5.83 -8.50 -8.50
C SER A 39 -5.32 -8.39 -7.05
N ILE A 40 -5.53 -7.24 -6.41
CA ILE A 40 -5.07 -7.00 -5.03
C ILE A 40 -6.22 -6.98 -4.01
N ARG A 41 -7.44 -7.27 -4.43
CA ARG A 41 -8.61 -7.29 -3.55
C ARG A 41 -8.44 -8.27 -2.39
N LYS A 42 -7.94 -9.48 -2.67
CA LYS A 42 -7.72 -10.50 -1.67
C LYS A 42 -6.63 -10.08 -0.67
N ASN A 43 -5.59 -9.43 -1.15
CA ASN A 43 -4.53 -8.91 -0.29
C ASN A 43 -5.08 -7.92 0.74
N PHE A 44 -5.99 -7.06 0.33
CA PHE A 44 -6.65 -6.11 1.23
C PHE A 44 -7.39 -6.83 2.35
N LEU A 45 -8.13 -7.87 2.00
CA LEU A 45 -8.85 -8.67 3.00
C LEU A 45 -7.89 -9.35 3.98
N GLU A 46 -6.83 -9.95 3.47
CA GLU A 46 -5.83 -10.65 4.29
C GLU A 46 -5.16 -9.69 5.28
N GLU A 47 -4.73 -8.50 4.82
CA GLU A 47 -4.12 -7.49 5.69
C GLU A 47 -5.09 -7.00 6.76
N THR A 48 -6.36 -6.84 6.42
CA THR A 48 -7.40 -6.44 7.38
C THR A 48 -7.57 -7.52 8.46
N CYS A 49 -7.59 -8.79 8.07
CA CYS A 49 -7.67 -9.90 9.03
C CYS A 49 -6.47 -9.91 9.98
N GLU A 50 -5.28 -9.61 9.49
CA GLU A 50 -4.08 -9.53 10.32
C GLU A 50 -4.16 -8.40 11.34
N VAL A 51 -4.78 -7.28 10.99
CA VAL A 51 -5.06 -6.19 11.94
C VAL A 51 -5.96 -6.70 13.06
N LEU A 52 -7.02 -7.44 12.73
CA LEU A 52 -7.93 -7.98 13.73
C LEU A 52 -7.22 -8.96 14.66
N GLU A 53 -6.35 -9.80 14.14
CA GLU A 53 -5.54 -10.73 14.94
C GLU A 53 -4.62 -9.97 15.91
N ALA A 54 -4.00 -8.88 15.45
CA ALA A 54 -3.13 -8.05 16.28
C ALA A 54 -3.92 -7.39 17.42
N ILE A 55 -5.15 -6.94 17.15
CA ILE A 55 -6.04 -6.38 18.16
C ILE A 55 -6.40 -7.43 19.20
N ASP A 56 -6.78 -8.63 18.75
CA ASP A 56 -7.17 -9.72 19.63
C ASP A 56 -6.02 -10.18 20.51
N ALA A 57 -4.80 -10.15 19.97
CA ALA A 57 -3.59 -10.53 20.71
C ALA A 57 -3.08 -9.42 21.64
N ASP A 58 -3.65 -8.21 21.55
CA ASP A 58 -3.19 -7.04 22.28
C ASP A 58 -1.67 -6.81 22.08
N ASP A 59 -1.21 -6.92 20.84
CA ASP A 59 0.18 -6.79 20.46
C ASP A 59 0.40 -5.44 19.74
N PRO A 60 0.88 -4.41 20.44
CA PRO A 60 1.03 -3.08 19.83
C PRO A 60 2.03 -3.05 18.67
N ALA A 61 3.11 -3.81 18.74
CA ALA A 61 4.11 -3.83 17.68
C ALA A 61 3.56 -4.46 16.39
N MET A 62 2.86 -5.58 16.54
CA MET A 62 2.18 -6.24 15.43
C MET A 62 1.09 -5.34 14.84
N LEU A 63 0.28 -4.71 15.70
CA LEU A 63 -0.78 -3.82 15.25
C LEU A 63 -0.23 -2.65 14.42
N ARG A 64 0.86 -2.06 14.87
CA ARG A 64 1.52 -0.96 14.15
C ARG A 64 1.94 -1.39 12.75
N GLU A 65 2.55 -2.57 12.63
CA GLU A 65 2.99 -3.13 11.35
C GLU A 65 1.81 -3.41 10.43
N GLU A 66 0.78 -4.07 10.96
CA GLU A 66 -0.39 -4.46 10.16
C GLU A 66 -1.23 -3.27 9.72
N LEU A 67 -1.34 -2.23 10.56
CA LEU A 67 -2.00 -0.99 10.15
C LEU A 67 -1.25 -0.31 9.00
N GLY A 68 0.08 -0.36 9.02
CA GLY A 68 0.90 0.14 7.92
C GLY A 68 0.60 -0.62 6.62
N ASP A 69 0.46 -1.94 6.69
CA ASP A 69 0.15 -2.77 5.53
C ASP A 69 -1.24 -2.47 4.97
N VAL A 70 -2.23 -2.24 5.83
CA VAL A 70 -3.58 -1.83 5.39
C VAL A 70 -3.53 -0.44 4.74
N LEU A 71 -2.77 0.49 5.31
CA LEU A 71 -2.61 1.82 4.72
C LEU A 71 -1.97 1.72 3.33
N MET A 72 -1.01 0.84 3.15
CA MET A 72 -0.40 0.57 1.85
C MET A 72 -1.45 0.12 0.84
N GLN A 73 -2.38 -0.75 1.22
CA GLN A 73 -3.47 -1.20 0.35
C GLN A 73 -4.39 -0.04 -0.04
N VAL A 74 -4.73 0.81 0.93
CA VAL A 74 -5.56 2.01 0.66
C VAL A 74 -4.86 2.92 -0.35
N ALA A 75 -3.59 3.21 -0.12
CA ALA A 75 -2.80 4.07 -1.01
C ALA A 75 -2.66 3.46 -2.41
N PHE A 76 -2.47 2.15 -2.49
CA PHE A 76 -2.34 1.44 -3.77
C PHE A 76 -3.61 1.59 -4.62
N HIS A 77 -4.78 1.37 -4.03
CA HIS A 77 -6.05 1.57 -4.72
C HIS A 77 -6.27 3.03 -5.15
N ALA A 78 -5.87 3.98 -4.29
CA ALA A 78 -5.98 5.40 -4.61
C ALA A 78 -5.09 5.77 -5.81
N VAL A 79 -3.88 5.24 -5.89
CA VAL A 79 -2.98 5.50 -7.02
C VAL A 79 -3.54 4.91 -8.31
N ILE A 80 -4.14 3.73 -8.27
CA ILE A 80 -4.81 3.14 -9.43
C ILE A 80 -5.92 4.08 -9.95
N GLU A 81 -6.74 4.63 -9.06
CA GLU A 81 -7.81 5.56 -9.44
C GLU A 81 -7.26 6.88 -9.97
N GLU A 82 -6.16 7.38 -9.41
CA GLU A 82 -5.48 8.57 -9.92
C GLU A 82 -5.03 8.35 -11.37
N GLU A 83 -4.45 7.18 -11.69
CA GLU A 83 -4.03 6.83 -13.04
C GLU A 83 -5.21 6.82 -14.02
N ARG A 84 -6.39 6.42 -13.54
CA ARG A 84 -7.62 6.39 -14.33
C ARG A 84 -8.32 7.75 -14.40
N GLY A 85 -7.84 8.74 -13.69
CA GLY A 85 -8.41 10.08 -13.67
C GLY A 85 -9.76 10.16 -12.96
N ARG A 86 -10.08 9.21 -12.06
CA ARG A 86 -11.40 9.18 -11.41
C ARG A 86 -11.40 9.88 -10.06
N PHE A 87 -10.37 9.68 -9.24
CA PHE A 87 -10.19 10.44 -7.99
C PHE A 87 -8.76 10.30 -7.49
N THR A 88 -8.41 11.08 -6.47
CA THR A 88 -7.09 11.05 -5.83
C THR A 88 -7.22 10.77 -4.35
N PHE A 89 -6.12 10.38 -3.73
CA PHE A 89 -6.06 10.22 -2.28
C PHE A 89 -6.40 11.53 -1.57
#